data_4eae49e09830312f319429a23df5802e
#
_entry.id   4eae49e09830312f319429a23df5802e
#
_cell.length_a   1.000
_cell.length_b   1.000
_cell.length_c   1.000
_cell.angle_alpha   90.00
_cell.angle_beta   90.00
_cell.angle_gamma   90.00
#
_symmetry.space_group_name_H-M   'P 1'
#
loop_
_entity.id
_entity.type
_entity.pdbx_description
1 polymer ?
#
loop_
_entity_poly.entity_id
_entity_poly.type
_entity_poly.pdbx_seq_one_letter_code
_entity_poly.pdbx_strand_id
1 'polypeptide(L)'
;MIALDTNVLARLVTNDDKAQALEAAALIDSGVALFIPTTVLLELEWVLRGAYQLDSATIVRTFEHLLSIRNLSFERQAEVEMALQHYAIGFDFADALHHSASLSCAGFASFDKKFERLAAKAKLKPVVAEPKTFTKL
;
A
#
# COMPACT_ATOMS: atom_id res chain seq x y z
N MET A 1 9.67 19.24 -4.10
CA MET A 1 9.36 17.81 -3.88
C MET A 1 9.23 17.12 -5.22
N ILE A 2 9.83 15.95 -5.35
CA ILE A 2 9.81 15.17 -6.59
C ILE A 2 9.01 13.91 -6.35
N ALA A 3 7.97 13.70 -7.16
CA ALA A 3 7.17 12.48 -7.11
C ALA A 3 7.87 11.35 -7.86
N LEU A 4 7.74 10.13 -7.35
CA LEU A 4 8.36 8.95 -7.92
C LEU A 4 7.34 8.09 -8.64
N ASP A 5 7.70 7.60 -9.82
CA ASP A 5 6.93 6.60 -10.53
C ASP A 5 7.24 5.20 -10.01
N THR A 6 6.36 4.27 -10.28
CA THR A 6 6.48 2.87 -9.85
C THR A 6 7.81 2.25 -10.28
N ASN A 7 8.25 2.50 -11.50
CA ASN A 7 9.49 1.90 -12.01
C ASN A 7 10.73 2.37 -11.25
N VAL A 8 10.74 3.62 -10.79
CA VAL A 8 11.86 4.12 -9.97
C VAL A 8 11.96 3.32 -8.68
N LEU A 9 10.84 3.11 -8.00
CA LEU A 9 10.79 2.33 -6.77
C LEU A 9 11.10 0.85 -7.03
N ALA A 10 10.56 0.28 -8.09
CA ALA A 10 10.82 -1.11 -8.43
C ALA A 10 12.31 -1.36 -8.67
N ARG A 11 12.99 -0.46 -9.40
CA ARG A 11 14.43 -0.58 -9.62
C ARG A 11 15.23 -0.44 -8.32
N LEU A 12 14.79 0.45 -7.44
CA LEU A 12 15.43 0.65 -6.16
C LEU A 12 15.38 -0.62 -5.28
N VAL A 13 14.23 -1.30 -5.25
CA VAL A 13 14.00 -2.41 -4.31
C VAL A 13 14.36 -3.77 -4.89
N THR A 14 14.37 -3.95 -6.21
CA THR A 14 14.65 -5.24 -6.85
C THR A 14 16.05 -5.34 -7.44
N ASN A 15 16.64 -4.21 -7.79
CA ASN A 15 17.99 -4.14 -8.35
C ASN A 15 18.19 -4.99 -9.61
N ASP A 16 17.16 -5.20 -10.40
CA ASP A 16 17.21 -6.03 -11.61
C ASP A 16 17.76 -5.29 -12.85
N ASP A 17 17.89 -3.96 -12.77
CA ASP A 17 18.60 -3.12 -13.73
C ASP A 17 19.58 -2.26 -12.94
N LYS A 18 20.85 -2.64 -12.99
CA LYS A 18 21.88 -2.01 -12.15
C LYS A 18 22.03 -0.52 -12.40
N ALA A 19 21.98 -0.09 -13.67
CA ALA A 19 22.13 1.32 -14.02
C ALA A 19 20.97 2.15 -13.47
N GLN A 20 19.74 1.68 -13.66
CA GLN A 20 18.55 2.36 -13.14
C GLN A 20 18.49 2.31 -11.62
N ALA A 21 18.90 1.19 -11.00
CA ALA A 21 18.93 1.07 -9.55
C ALA A 21 19.91 2.07 -8.93
N LEU A 22 21.08 2.24 -9.54
CA LEU A 22 22.07 3.23 -9.07
C LEU A 22 21.54 4.65 -9.21
N GLU A 23 20.85 4.95 -10.30
CA GLU A 23 20.24 6.25 -10.53
C GLU A 23 19.13 6.55 -9.51
N ALA A 24 18.29 5.57 -9.24
CA ALA A 24 17.23 5.68 -8.22
C ALA A 24 17.84 5.88 -6.83
N ALA A 25 18.85 5.10 -6.48
CA ALA A 25 19.56 5.24 -5.21
C ALA A 25 20.22 6.60 -5.05
N ALA A 26 20.82 7.13 -6.13
CA ALA A 26 21.44 8.45 -6.11
C ALA A 26 20.42 9.54 -5.84
N LEU A 27 19.20 9.40 -6.36
CA LEU A 27 18.11 10.35 -6.09
C LEU A 27 17.73 10.33 -4.60
N ILE A 28 17.58 9.15 -4.01
CA ILE A 28 17.32 9.01 -2.57
C ILE A 28 18.45 9.65 -1.76
N ASP A 29 19.69 9.34 -2.10
CA ASP A 29 20.88 9.79 -1.36
C ASP A 29 21.13 11.29 -1.52
N SER A 30 20.57 11.92 -2.52
CA SER A 30 20.71 13.37 -2.74
C SER A 30 20.06 14.21 -1.64
N GLY A 31 19.15 13.62 -0.85
CA GLY A 31 18.43 14.33 0.19
C GLY A 31 17.27 15.19 -0.31
N VAL A 32 17.01 15.20 -1.62
CA VAL A 32 15.85 15.90 -2.19
C VAL A 32 14.57 15.29 -1.63
N ALA A 33 13.60 16.13 -1.27
CA ALA A 33 12.30 15.64 -0.78
C ALA A 33 11.56 14.89 -1.89
N LEU A 34 11.19 13.65 -1.60
CA LEU A 34 10.56 12.72 -2.55
C LEU A 34 9.17 12.33 -2.06
N PHE A 35 8.29 11.99 -2.99
CA PHE A 35 6.87 11.73 -2.71
C PHE A 35 6.39 10.50 -3.48
N ILE A 36 5.66 9.63 -2.78
CA ILE A 36 5.05 8.46 -3.39
C ILE A 36 3.52 8.63 -3.37
N PRO A 37 2.88 8.78 -4.55
CA PRO A 37 1.42 8.75 -4.62
C PRO A 37 0.87 7.40 -4.18
N THR A 38 -0.32 7.38 -3.61
CA THR A 38 -0.97 6.13 -3.19
C THR A 38 -1.16 5.17 -4.37
N THR A 39 -1.48 5.70 -5.55
CA THR A 39 -1.64 4.87 -6.76
C THR A 39 -0.34 4.20 -7.17
N VAL A 40 0.79 4.86 -6.99
CA VAL A 40 2.11 4.27 -7.26
C VAL A 40 2.41 3.15 -6.27
N LEU A 41 2.10 3.37 -4.99
CA LEU A 41 2.31 2.34 -3.97
C LEU A 41 1.46 1.10 -4.24
N LEU A 42 0.21 1.29 -4.65
CA LEU A 42 -0.68 0.19 -5.02
C LEU A 42 -0.12 -0.61 -6.19
N GLU A 43 0.34 0.07 -7.23
CA GLU A 43 0.94 -0.57 -8.39
C GLU A 43 2.24 -1.29 -8.02
N LEU A 44 3.04 -0.71 -7.13
CA LEU A 44 4.29 -1.33 -6.68
C LEU A 44 4.02 -2.67 -6.00
N GLU A 45 3.04 -2.76 -5.10
CA GLU A 45 2.68 -4.02 -4.47
C GLU A 45 2.30 -5.06 -5.52
N TRP A 46 1.46 -4.67 -6.48
CA TRP A 46 1.02 -5.56 -7.54
C TRP A 46 2.19 -6.07 -8.38
N VAL A 47 3.14 -5.19 -8.73
CA VAL A 47 4.34 -5.55 -9.51
C VAL A 47 5.25 -6.48 -8.70
N LEU A 48 5.50 -6.18 -7.44
CA LEU A 48 6.37 -7.01 -6.59
C LEU A 48 5.77 -8.40 -6.39
N ARG A 49 4.48 -8.49 -6.18
CA ARG A 49 3.79 -9.77 -5.99
C ARG A 49 3.68 -10.56 -7.29
N GLY A 50 3.31 -9.90 -8.39
CA GLY A 50 3.03 -10.56 -9.67
C GLY A 50 4.26 -10.82 -10.51
N ALA A 51 5.05 -9.78 -10.83
CA ALA A 51 6.21 -9.90 -11.71
C ALA A 51 7.43 -10.48 -10.99
N TYR A 52 7.66 -10.11 -9.74
CA TYR A 52 8.82 -10.57 -8.96
C TYR A 52 8.50 -11.72 -8.03
N GLN A 53 7.23 -12.09 -7.91
CA GLN A 53 6.76 -13.23 -7.10
C GLN A 53 7.22 -13.19 -5.65
N LEU A 54 7.29 -11.98 -5.08
CA LEU A 54 7.60 -11.80 -3.67
C LEU A 54 6.38 -12.14 -2.82
N ASP A 55 6.61 -12.74 -1.66
CA ASP A 55 5.52 -13.00 -0.72
C ASP A 55 5.15 -11.72 0.05
N SER A 56 4.00 -11.75 0.72
CA SER A 56 3.49 -10.59 1.44
C SER A 56 4.41 -10.16 2.58
N ALA A 57 5.06 -11.10 3.27
CA ALA A 57 5.98 -10.77 4.34
C ALA A 57 7.19 -9.97 3.82
N THR A 58 7.73 -10.34 2.68
CA THR A 58 8.83 -9.61 2.03
C THR A 58 8.38 -8.23 1.58
N ILE A 59 7.18 -8.13 1.01
CA ILE A 59 6.62 -6.85 0.56
C ILE A 59 6.40 -5.92 1.76
N VAL A 60 5.87 -6.44 2.88
CA VAL A 60 5.70 -5.65 4.11
C VAL A 60 7.04 -5.07 4.56
N ARG A 61 8.08 -5.91 4.64
CA ARG A 61 9.41 -5.44 5.04
C ARG A 61 9.95 -4.38 4.08
N THR A 62 9.73 -4.56 2.79
CA THR A 62 10.14 -3.59 1.77
C THR A 62 9.46 -2.23 1.99
N PHE A 63 8.16 -2.24 2.23
CA PHE A 63 7.40 -1.00 2.46
C PHE A 63 7.78 -0.35 3.79
N GLU A 64 8.00 -1.13 4.83
CA GLU A 64 8.49 -0.61 6.11
C GLU A 64 9.85 0.08 5.94
N HIS A 65 10.74 -0.51 5.12
CA HIS A 65 12.02 0.10 4.81
C HIS A 65 11.84 1.44 4.08
N LEU A 66 10.97 1.49 3.06
CA LEU A 66 10.67 2.74 2.36
C LEU A 66 10.11 3.80 3.32
N LEU A 67 9.22 3.40 4.23
CA LEU A 67 8.65 4.30 5.24
C LEU A 67 9.72 4.87 6.20
N SER A 68 10.84 4.17 6.36
CA SER A 68 11.93 4.62 7.24
C SER A 68 12.87 5.64 6.58
N ILE A 69 12.77 5.85 5.27
CA ILE A 69 13.65 6.76 4.55
C ILE A 69 13.22 8.20 4.83
N ARG A 70 14.14 8.99 5.39
CA ARG A 70 13.84 10.33 5.91
C ARG A 70 13.24 11.29 4.88
N ASN A 71 13.81 11.34 3.68
CA ASN A 71 13.40 12.29 2.64
C ASN A 71 12.30 11.76 1.73
N LEU A 72 11.71 10.61 2.06
CA LEU A 72 10.65 9.98 1.29
C LEU A 72 9.33 10.08 2.05
N SER A 73 8.35 10.72 1.45
CA SER A 73 7.01 10.91 2.02
C SER A 73 5.99 10.13 1.22
N PHE A 74 4.98 9.61 1.90
CA PHE A 74 3.87 8.89 1.27
C PHE A 74 2.63 9.76 1.31
N GLU A 75 1.88 9.77 0.23
CA GLU A 75 0.54 10.34 0.23
C GLU A 75 -0.29 9.61 1.28
N ARG A 76 -0.96 10.35 2.17
CA ARG A 76 -1.79 9.77 3.23
C ARG A 76 -1.03 8.73 4.05
N GLN A 77 0.14 9.09 4.53
CA GLN A 77 1.06 8.15 5.18
C GLN A 77 0.42 7.38 6.34
N ALA A 78 -0.37 8.03 7.19
CA ALA A 78 -1.02 7.33 8.31
C ALA A 78 -1.97 6.23 7.83
N GLU A 79 -2.70 6.47 6.74
CA GLU A 79 -3.59 5.47 6.14
C GLU A 79 -2.80 4.33 5.51
N VAL A 80 -1.66 4.65 4.88
CA VAL A 80 -0.75 3.63 4.32
C VAL A 80 -0.21 2.73 5.42
N GLU A 81 0.23 3.29 6.54
CA GLU A 81 0.74 2.52 7.66
C GLU A 81 -0.33 1.57 8.22
N MET A 82 -1.56 2.05 8.36
CA MET A 82 -2.69 1.23 8.78
C MET A 82 -2.98 0.10 7.78
N ALA A 83 -3.01 0.43 6.49
CA ALA A 83 -3.24 -0.56 5.44
C ALA A 83 -2.15 -1.63 5.44
N LEU A 84 -0.92 -1.26 5.69
CA LEU A 84 0.20 -2.20 5.74
C LEU A 84 0.04 -3.18 6.89
N GLN A 85 -0.45 -2.73 8.05
CA GLN A 85 -0.75 -3.62 9.18
C GLN A 85 -1.82 -4.65 8.80
N HIS A 86 -2.88 -4.22 8.12
CA HIS A 86 -3.94 -5.14 7.67
C HIS A 86 -3.44 -6.09 6.59
N TYR A 87 -2.62 -5.61 5.67
CA TYR A 87 -2.00 -6.44 4.64
C TYR A 87 -1.16 -7.55 5.29
N ALA A 88 -0.41 -7.22 6.33
CA ALA A 88 0.45 -8.18 7.04
C ALA A 88 -0.34 -9.33 7.68
N ILE A 89 -1.60 -9.11 8.04
CA ILE A 89 -2.45 -10.14 8.64
C ILE A 89 -3.40 -10.80 7.64
N GLY A 90 -3.20 -10.58 6.34
CA GLY A 90 -3.87 -11.34 5.30
C GLY A 90 -4.88 -10.61 4.43
N PHE A 91 -5.09 -9.31 4.63
CA PHE A 91 -5.94 -8.54 3.74
C PHE A 91 -5.26 -8.35 2.38
N ASP A 92 -6.07 -8.32 1.31
CA ASP A 92 -5.60 -7.82 0.02
C ASP A 92 -5.15 -6.37 0.19
N PHE A 93 -4.04 -6.00 -0.46
CA PHE A 93 -3.47 -4.67 -0.24
C PHE A 93 -4.38 -3.55 -0.76
N ALA A 94 -4.99 -3.75 -1.92
CA ALA A 94 -5.94 -2.77 -2.46
C ALA A 94 -7.12 -2.59 -1.50
N ASP A 95 -7.69 -3.69 -0.99
CA ASP A 95 -8.79 -3.63 -0.03
C ASP A 95 -8.37 -2.91 1.26
N ALA A 96 -7.17 -3.18 1.75
CA ALA A 96 -6.65 -2.51 2.94
C ALA A 96 -6.52 -1.00 2.72
N LEU A 97 -6.03 -0.57 1.55
CA LEU A 97 -5.94 0.85 1.20
C LEU A 97 -7.32 1.49 1.04
N HIS A 98 -8.25 0.80 0.36
CA HIS A 98 -9.63 1.28 0.20
C HIS A 98 -10.26 1.54 1.56
N HIS A 99 -10.11 0.58 2.47
CA HIS A 99 -10.71 0.68 3.79
C HIS A 99 -10.07 1.81 4.62
N SER A 100 -8.74 1.88 4.63
CA SER A 100 -8.04 2.93 5.38
C SER A 100 -8.34 4.34 4.88
N ALA A 101 -8.69 4.47 3.60
CA ALA A 101 -9.11 5.74 3.02
C ALA A 101 -10.57 6.10 3.33
N SER A 102 -11.32 5.19 3.95
CA SER A 102 -12.77 5.31 4.17
C SER A 102 -13.15 5.41 5.64
N LEU A 103 -12.24 5.77 6.51
CA LEU A 103 -12.47 5.75 7.97
C LEU A 103 -13.57 6.71 8.42
N SER A 104 -13.85 7.76 7.65
CA SER A 104 -14.91 8.71 7.96
C SER A 104 -16.30 8.27 7.47
N CYS A 105 -16.37 7.15 6.75
CA CYS A 105 -17.63 6.66 6.19
C CYS A 105 -18.42 5.83 7.20
N ALA A 106 -19.73 5.79 7.04
CA ALA A 106 -20.62 5.01 7.91
C ALA A 106 -20.54 3.50 7.66
N GLY A 107 -20.08 3.11 6.46
CA GLY A 107 -19.95 1.70 6.10
C GLY A 107 -19.11 1.57 4.84
N PHE A 108 -18.71 0.35 4.54
CA PHE A 108 -17.99 0.01 3.31
C PHE A 108 -18.74 -1.10 2.59
N ALA A 109 -19.33 -0.79 1.45
CA ALA A 109 -20.12 -1.76 0.69
C ALA A 109 -19.22 -2.59 -0.21
N SER A 110 -19.31 -3.91 -0.13
CA SER A 110 -18.53 -4.82 -0.96
C SER A 110 -19.28 -6.15 -1.16
N PHE A 111 -19.08 -6.76 -2.31
CA PHE A 111 -19.53 -8.12 -2.57
C PHE A 111 -18.46 -9.17 -2.21
N ASP A 112 -17.27 -8.73 -1.83
CA ASP A 112 -16.15 -9.64 -1.52
C ASP A 112 -16.33 -10.25 -0.14
N LYS A 113 -16.70 -11.54 -0.11
CA LYS A 113 -16.98 -12.27 1.13
C LYS A 113 -15.74 -12.47 1.99
N LYS A 114 -14.59 -12.63 1.39
CA LYS A 114 -13.33 -12.78 2.12
C LYS A 114 -12.99 -11.48 2.84
N PHE A 115 -13.14 -10.35 2.14
CA PHE A 115 -12.90 -9.03 2.72
C PHE A 115 -13.85 -8.78 3.90
N GLU A 116 -15.14 -9.04 3.70
CA GLU A 116 -16.15 -8.90 4.76
C GLU A 116 -15.77 -9.73 5.99
N ARG A 117 -15.41 -11.00 5.78
CA ARG A 117 -15.05 -11.92 6.88
C ARG A 117 -13.82 -11.46 7.63
N LEU A 118 -12.75 -11.09 6.90
CA LEU A 118 -11.51 -10.62 7.52
C LEU A 118 -11.71 -9.32 8.29
N ALA A 119 -12.50 -8.40 7.72
CA ALA A 119 -12.82 -7.13 8.37
C ALA A 119 -13.61 -7.33 9.66
N ALA A 120 -14.58 -8.25 9.64
CA ALA A 120 -15.36 -8.59 10.85
C ALA A 120 -14.47 -9.21 11.92
N LYS A 121 -13.61 -10.13 11.55
CA LYS A 121 -12.67 -10.79 12.46
C LYS A 121 -11.72 -9.78 13.11
N ALA A 122 -11.23 -8.82 12.34
CA ALA A 122 -10.33 -7.77 12.82
C ALA A 122 -11.09 -6.61 13.49
N LYS A 123 -12.43 -6.66 13.50
CA LYS A 123 -13.30 -5.62 14.10
C LYS A 123 -13.05 -4.25 13.49
N LEU A 124 -12.88 -4.20 12.18
CA LEU A 124 -12.65 -2.94 11.47
C LEU A 124 -13.89 -2.06 11.46
N LYS A 125 -13.66 -0.76 11.53
CA LYS A 125 -14.65 0.29 11.33
C LYS A 125 -14.16 1.23 10.24
N PRO A 126 -14.99 1.57 9.24
CA PRO A 126 -16.39 1.18 9.08
C PRO A 126 -16.57 -0.30 8.78
N VAL A 127 -17.76 -0.83 9.08
CA VAL A 127 -18.12 -2.22 8.82
C VAL A 127 -18.14 -2.47 7.32
N VAL A 128 -17.58 -3.60 6.90
CA VAL A 128 -17.63 -4.07 5.51
C VAL A 128 -18.79 -5.05 5.39
N ALA A 129 -19.72 -4.78 4.48
CA ALA A 129 -20.90 -5.61 4.29
C ALA A 129 -21.45 -5.49 2.87
N GLU A 130 -22.34 -6.39 2.50
CA GLU A 130 -23.02 -6.34 1.21
C GLU A 130 -23.82 -5.03 1.07
N PRO A 131 -23.97 -4.51 -0.16
CA PRO A 131 -24.72 -3.27 -0.39
C PRO A 131 -26.13 -3.28 0.21
N LYS A 132 -26.84 -4.42 0.17
CA LYS A 132 -28.19 -4.51 0.71
C LYS A 132 -28.26 -4.21 2.22
N THR A 133 -27.16 -4.42 2.94
CA THR A 133 -27.10 -4.11 4.38
C THR A 133 -27.34 -2.63 4.63
N PHE A 134 -26.87 -1.77 3.72
CA PHE A 134 -26.93 -0.33 3.88
C PHE A 134 -28.20 0.30 3.32
N THR A 135 -28.99 -0.42 2.54
CA THR A 135 -30.24 0.11 2.00
C THR A 135 -31.36 0.18 3.03
N LYS A 136 -31.14 -0.38 4.21
CA LYS A 136 -32.10 -0.36 5.32
C LYS A 136 -31.84 0.77 6.31
N LEU A 137 -30.85 1.59 6.00
CA LEU A 137 -30.53 2.76 6.80
C LEU A 137 -31.50 3.90 6.48
#